data_47b72a3b1296d13c938e5fa5c783e63b
#
_entry.id   47b72a3b1296d13c938e5fa5c783e63b
#
_cell.length_a   1.000
_cell.length_b   1.000
_cell.length_c   1.000
_cell.angle_alpha   90.00
_cell.angle_beta   90.00
_cell.angle_gamma   90.00
#
_symmetry.space_group_name_H-M   'P 1'
#
loop_
_entity.id
_entity.type
_entity.pdbx_description
1 polymer ?
#
loop_
_entity_poly.entity_id
_entity_poly.type
_entity_poly.pdbx_seq_one_letter_code
_entity_poly.pdbx_strand_id
1 'polypeptide(L)'
;RDTDIYYFPVSYSVNKGKWGAQLTVPRLRVEGVGNVLVNIGGVNRAVSGDQIEHNNGIGDSTLALTYQMEPFSETSLFIDFRLDIKIPTADRNKGLGTGEADYSTQVDISQNYGNSVLFGTFGYTFRGETDFYAGLTDSAYVQLGIARLAAPRWNLGIFYDFREPASTFSPEIHELVPYFSYQISDSWSFTGLTAFGFTQASATAAVLGQISYSW
;
A
#
# COMPACT_ATOMS: atom_id res chain seq x y z
N ARG A 1 20.90 -2.32 13.16
CA ARG A 1 21.09 -3.23 12.01
C ARG A 1 19.91 -3.03 11.08
N ASP A 2 20.18 -2.84 9.80
CA ASP A 2 19.17 -2.55 8.79
C ASP A 2 18.53 -3.86 8.31
N THR A 3 17.26 -3.80 7.93
CA THR A 3 16.53 -4.90 7.32
C THR A 3 16.12 -4.47 5.91
N ASP A 4 16.56 -5.26 4.92
CA ASP A 4 16.19 -5.05 3.53
C ASP A 4 14.97 -5.88 3.17
N ILE A 5 13.99 -5.25 2.55
CA ILE A 5 12.75 -5.89 2.16
C ILE A 5 12.55 -5.68 0.67
N TYR A 6 12.43 -6.78 -0.04
CA TYR A 6 12.11 -6.80 -1.46
C TYR A 6 10.68 -7.30 -1.64
N TYR A 7 9.82 -6.46 -2.20
CA TYR A 7 8.41 -6.71 -2.40
C TYR A 7 8.07 -6.64 -3.89
N PHE A 8 7.59 -7.76 -4.46
CA PHE A 8 7.25 -7.90 -5.87
C PHE A 8 5.78 -8.31 -6.02
N PRO A 9 4.82 -7.37 -6.05
CA PRO A 9 3.42 -7.67 -6.23
C PRO A 9 3.09 -7.92 -7.71
N VAL A 10 2.24 -8.92 -7.95
CA VAL A 10 1.54 -9.11 -9.22
C VAL A 10 0.06 -8.90 -8.96
N SER A 11 -0.55 -7.95 -9.67
CA SER A 11 -1.95 -7.62 -9.50
C SER A 11 -2.73 -7.83 -10.79
N TYR A 12 -3.94 -8.36 -10.64
CA TYR A 12 -4.93 -8.46 -11.70
C TYR A 12 -6.19 -7.70 -11.29
N SER A 13 -6.66 -6.79 -12.15
CA SER A 13 -7.81 -5.93 -11.85
C SER A 13 -8.86 -6.04 -12.96
N VAL A 14 -10.12 -6.03 -12.56
CA VAL A 14 -11.27 -6.00 -13.47
C VAL A 14 -12.21 -4.89 -13.02
N ASN A 15 -12.66 -4.06 -13.96
CA ASN A 15 -13.62 -3.00 -13.69
C ASN A 15 -14.87 -3.21 -14.54
N LYS A 16 -16.05 -3.05 -13.93
CA LYS A 16 -17.34 -3.12 -14.60
C LYS A 16 -18.30 -2.07 -14.04
N GLY A 17 -18.59 -1.05 -14.83
CA GLY A 17 -19.40 0.08 -14.37
C GLY A 17 -18.73 0.79 -13.20
N LYS A 18 -19.44 0.88 -12.08
CA LYS A 18 -18.94 1.51 -10.83
C LYS A 18 -18.14 0.57 -9.95
N TRP A 19 -18.04 -0.71 -10.27
CA TRP A 19 -17.39 -1.72 -9.46
C TRP A 19 -16.04 -2.11 -10.03
N GLY A 20 -15.06 -2.21 -9.16
CA GLY A 20 -13.74 -2.75 -9.42
C GLY A 20 -13.43 -3.91 -8.49
N ALA A 21 -12.66 -4.87 -8.97
CA ALA A 21 -12.06 -5.92 -8.16
C ALA A 21 -10.60 -6.09 -8.54
N GLN A 22 -9.73 -6.28 -7.54
CA GLN A 22 -8.30 -6.49 -7.74
C GLN A 22 -7.82 -7.61 -6.84
N LEU A 23 -7.10 -8.58 -7.42
CA LEU A 23 -6.35 -9.59 -6.69
C LEU A 23 -4.86 -9.25 -6.79
N THR A 24 -4.18 -9.21 -5.66
CA THR A 24 -2.73 -9.00 -5.59
C THR A 24 -2.07 -10.19 -4.91
N VAL A 25 -1.06 -10.76 -5.54
CA VAL A 25 -0.22 -11.84 -5.01
C VAL A 25 1.22 -11.35 -4.96
N PRO A 26 1.78 -11.07 -3.77
CA PRO A 26 3.14 -10.59 -3.63
C PRO A 26 4.14 -11.73 -3.48
N ARG A 27 5.34 -11.53 -4.01
CA ARG A 27 6.53 -12.28 -3.61
C ARG A 27 7.40 -11.40 -2.73
N LEU A 28 7.86 -11.97 -1.63
CA LEU A 28 8.69 -11.31 -0.64
C LEU A 28 10.07 -11.95 -0.56
N ARG A 29 11.08 -11.12 -0.32
CA ARG A 29 12.40 -11.51 0.17
C ARG A 29 12.76 -10.53 1.28
N VAL A 30 13.11 -11.08 2.43
CA VAL A 30 13.49 -10.33 3.64
C VAL A 30 14.90 -10.72 4.02
N GLU A 31 15.77 -9.74 4.20
CA GLU A 31 17.16 -9.93 4.61
C GLU A 31 17.44 -9.01 5.80
N GLY A 32 17.67 -9.55 6.97
CA GLY A 32 17.99 -8.76 8.16
C GLY A 32 17.37 -9.30 9.44
N VAL A 33 17.31 -8.44 10.44
CA VAL A 33 16.81 -8.76 11.78
C VAL A 33 15.34 -8.39 11.89
N GLY A 34 14.53 -9.37 12.30
CA GLY A 34 13.10 -9.15 12.61
C GLY A 34 12.15 -9.67 11.53
N ASN A 35 10.91 -9.89 11.93
CA ASN A 35 9.82 -10.33 11.07
C ASN A 35 9.18 -9.16 10.34
N VAL A 36 8.74 -9.40 9.12
CA VAL A 36 8.09 -8.40 8.28
C VAL A 36 6.59 -8.68 8.23
N LEU A 37 5.80 -7.69 8.58
CA LEU A 37 4.36 -7.71 8.37
C LEU A 37 4.05 -7.01 7.05
N VAL A 38 3.57 -7.77 6.07
CA VAL A 38 2.96 -7.20 4.87
C VAL A 38 1.52 -6.90 5.19
N ASN A 39 1.18 -5.63 5.21
CA ASN A 39 -0.18 -5.16 5.46
C ASN A 39 -0.84 -4.64 4.19
N ILE A 40 -2.16 -4.53 4.25
CA ILE A 40 -2.91 -3.73 3.29
C ILE A 40 -2.31 -2.31 3.30
N GLY A 41 -1.89 -1.85 2.13
CA GLY A 41 -1.28 -0.53 1.96
C GLY A 41 0.23 -0.44 2.21
N GLY A 42 0.95 -1.53 2.48
CA GLY A 42 2.41 -1.50 2.57
C GLY A 42 3.04 -2.65 3.33
N VAL A 43 4.34 -2.52 3.55
CA VAL A 43 5.15 -3.47 4.29
C VAL A 43 5.54 -2.82 5.61
N ASN A 44 5.15 -3.42 6.72
CA ASN A 44 5.54 -2.98 8.06
C ASN A 44 6.56 -3.94 8.65
N ARG A 45 7.52 -3.40 9.38
CA ARG A 45 8.50 -4.16 10.11
C ARG A 45 7.98 -4.47 11.51
N ALA A 46 7.81 -5.75 11.85
CA ALA A 46 7.65 -6.17 13.23
C ALA A 46 9.02 -6.62 13.75
N VAL A 47 9.50 -6.00 14.80
CA VAL A 47 10.80 -6.35 15.39
C VAL A 47 10.57 -7.38 16.49
N SER A 48 10.96 -8.65 16.24
CA SER A 48 11.21 -9.58 17.30
C SER A 48 12.32 -10.55 16.87
N GLY A 49 13.44 -10.52 17.57
CA GLY A 49 14.56 -11.45 17.41
C GLY A 49 15.90 -10.80 17.03
N ASP A 50 16.97 -11.39 17.54
CA ASP A 50 18.37 -10.94 17.33
C ASP A 50 19.07 -11.68 16.17
N GLN A 51 18.39 -12.59 15.51
CA GLN A 51 18.98 -13.41 14.44
C GLN A 51 18.72 -12.79 13.06
N ILE A 52 19.76 -12.79 12.23
CA ILE A 52 19.65 -12.41 10.81
C ILE A 52 19.03 -13.60 10.07
N GLU A 53 17.87 -13.38 9.49
CA GLU A 53 17.20 -14.39 8.67
C GLU A 53 17.14 -13.92 7.20
N HIS A 54 17.25 -14.91 6.30
CA HIS A 54 17.05 -14.71 4.86
C HIS A 54 15.83 -15.52 4.45
N ASN A 55 14.68 -14.90 4.43
CA ASN A 55 13.44 -15.57 4.09
C ASN A 55 12.89 -15.07 2.74
N ASN A 56 12.40 -15.99 1.93
CA ASN A 56 11.73 -15.66 0.69
C ASN A 56 10.54 -16.59 0.44
N GLY A 57 9.52 -16.08 -0.23
CA GLY A 57 8.31 -16.83 -0.54
C GLY A 57 7.18 -15.93 -1.07
N ILE A 58 6.00 -16.52 -1.14
CA ILE A 58 4.77 -15.79 -1.39
C ILE A 58 4.36 -15.12 -0.08
N GLY A 59 4.00 -13.83 -0.14
CA GLY A 59 3.39 -13.10 0.96
C GLY A 59 1.87 -13.32 1.04
N ASP A 60 1.22 -12.61 1.95
CA ASP A 60 -0.24 -12.63 2.04
C ASP A 60 -0.86 -11.97 0.82
N SER A 61 -1.81 -12.67 0.20
CA SER A 61 -2.55 -12.15 -0.96
C SER A 61 -3.63 -11.17 -0.50
N THR A 62 -3.97 -10.20 -1.34
CA THR A 62 -5.00 -9.21 -1.03
C THR A 62 -6.07 -9.21 -2.13
N LEU A 63 -7.33 -9.28 -1.72
CA LEU A 63 -8.49 -9.04 -2.57
C LEU A 63 -9.05 -7.66 -2.22
N ALA A 64 -9.14 -6.77 -3.21
CA ALA A 64 -9.75 -5.46 -3.08
C ALA A 64 -11.05 -5.37 -3.89
N LEU A 65 -12.06 -4.74 -3.31
CA LEU A 65 -13.31 -4.38 -3.97
C LEU A 65 -13.47 -2.86 -3.90
N THR A 66 -13.71 -2.22 -5.03
CA THR A 66 -13.87 -0.76 -5.11
C THR A 66 -15.26 -0.43 -5.67
N TYR A 67 -15.89 0.58 -5.09
CA TYR A 67 -17.11 1.19 -5.61
C TYR A 67 -16.87 2.67 -5.87
N GLN A 68 -17.00 3.07 -7.13
CA GLN A 68 -16.82 4.45 -7.60
C GLN A 68 -18.16 5.16 -7.61
N MET A 69 -18.28 6.24 -6.81
CA MET A 69 -19.46 7.09 -6.88
C MET A 69 -19.46 7.89 -8.18
N GLU A 70 -20.66 8.28 -8.62
CA GLU A 70 -20.74 9.27 -9.70
C GLU A 70 -20.14 10.60 -9.25
N PRO A 71 -19.33 11.23 -10.10
CA PRO A 71 -18.79 12.55 -9.78
C PRO A 71 -19.91 13.54 -9.48
N PHE A 72 -19.72 14.37 -8.48
CA PHE A 72 -20.61 15.50 -8.27
C PHE A 72 -20.40 16.50 -9.42
N SER A 73 -21.36 16.59 -10.32
CA SER A 73 -21.25 17.25 -11.62
C SER A 73 -20.82 18.72 -11.59
N GLU A 74 -21.04 19.41 -10.48
CA GLU A 74 -20.68 20.84 -10.33
C GLU A 74 -19.27 21.06 -9.75
N THR A 75 -18.65 20.04 -9.13
CA THR A 75 -17.44 20.26 -8.33
C THR A 75 -16.20 19.49 -8.83
N SER A 76 -16.32 18.60 -9.81
CA SER A 76 -15.24 17.68 -10.22
C SER A 76 -14.66 16.87 -9.04
N LEU A 77 -15.50 16.59 -8.05
CA LEU A 77 -15.19 15.82 -6.86
C LEU A 77 -15.52 14.35 -7.12
N PHE A 78 -14.58 13.47 -6.87
CA PHE A 78 -14.72 12.02 -6.97
C PHE A 78 -14.57 11.41 -5.58
N ILE A 79 -15.40 10.43 -5.27
CA ILE A 79 -15.36 9.68 -4.02
C ILE A 79 -15.46 8.20 -4.36
N ASP A 80 -14.48 7.42 -3.91
CA ASP A 80 -14.45 5.97 -4.08
C ASP A 80 -14.41 5.30 -2.71
N PHE A 81 -15.10 4.18 -2.58
CA PHE A 81 -15.06 3.32 -1.41
C PHE A 81 -14.31 2.05 -1.77
N ARG A 82 -13.44 1.61 -0.87
CA ARG A 82 -12.67 0.39 -1.05
C ARG A 82 -12.73 -0.48 0.20
N LEU A 83 -12.89 -1.77 -0.03
CA LEU A 83 -12.77 -2.84 0.96
C LEU A 83 -11.61 -3.74 0.53
N ASP A 84 -10.66 -3.95 1.41
CA ASP A 84 -9.57 -4.90 1.21
C ASP A 84 -9.67 -6.06 2.20
N ILE A 85 -9.36 -7.26 1.70
CA ILE A 85 -9.27 -8.49 2.49
C ILE A 85 -7.90 -9.09 2.26
N LYS A 86 -7.08 -9.16 3.31
CA LYS A 86 -5.81 -9.89 3.29
C LYS A 86 -6.09 -11.37 3.57
N ILE A 87 -5.68 -12.23 2.67
CA ILE A 87 -5.81 -13.68 2.76
C ILE A 87 -4.47 -14.25 3.22
N PRO A 88 -4.41 -15.05 4.31
CA PRO A 88 -3.15 -15.56 4.87
C PRO A 88 -2.57 -16.68 4.00
N THR A 89 -1.97 -16.31 2.88
CA THR A 89 -1.32 -17.23 1.93
C THR A 89 0.18 -17.38 2.18
N ALA A 90 0.76 -16.51 3.01
CA ALA A 90 2.16 -16.55 3.35
C ALA A 90 2.52 -17.66 4.35
N ASP A 91 3.77 -18.11 4.29
CA ASP A 91 4.31 -19.02 5.30
C ASP A 91 4.68 -18.24 6.57
N ARG A 92 3.83 -18.31 7.59
CA ARG A 92 4.04 -17.64 8.88
C ARG A 92 5.32 -18.09 9.59
N ASN A 93 5.76 -19.36 9.39
CA ASN A 93 6.98 -19.87 10.03
C ASN A 93 8.24 -19.24 9.44
N LYS A 94 8.13 -18.65 8.25
CA LYS A 94 9.20 -17.87 7.61
C LYS A 94 9.07 -16.37 7.86
N GLY A 95 8.13 -15.94 8.73
CA GLY A 95 7.91 -14.52 8.99
C GLY A 95 7.43 -13.71 7.78
N LEU A 96 6.78 -14.36 6.79
CA LEU A 96 6.31 -13.70 5.57
C LEU A 96 4.85 -13.23 5.66
N GLY A 97 4.15 -13.54 6.75
CA GLY A 97 2.78 -13.15 7.04
C GLY A 97 2.37 -13.52 8.46
N THR A 98 1.22 -13.02 8.91
CA THR A 98 0.70 -13.26 10.26
C THR A 98 0.00 -14.61 10.42
N GLY A 99 -0.42 -15.22 9.31
CA GLY A 99 -1.26 -16.42 9.31
C GLY A 99 -2.74 -16.14 9.55
N GLU A 100 -3.14 -14.86 9.69
CA GLU A 100 -4.51 -14.42 9.96
C GLU A 100 -5.01 -13.47 8.87
N ALA A 101 -6.33 -13.42 8.69
CA ALA A 101 -6.97 -12.50 7.76
C ALA A 101 -7.08 -11.10 8.39
N ASP A 102 -6.79 -10.06 7.58
CA ASP A 102 -7.06 -8.67 7.94
C ASP A 102 -8.11 -8.11 7.01
N TYR A 103 -8.85 -7.12 7.48
CA TYR A 103 -9.85 -6.39 6.71
C TYR A 103 -9.54 -4.90 6.77
N SER A 104 -9.69 -4.19 5.66
CA SER A 104 -9.56 -2.73 5.66
C SER A 104 -10.70 -2.08 4.91
N THR A 105 -11.16 -0.96 5.42
CA THR A 105 -12.10 -0.08 4.74
C THR A 105 -11.42 1.24 4.42
N GLN A 106 -11.68 1.79 3.25
CA GLN A 106 -11.03 3.00 2.76
C GLN A 106 -12.02 3.88 2.01
N VAL A 107 -11.84 5.18 2.14
CA VAL A 107 -12.48 6.21 1.33
C VAL A 107 -11.39 7.01 0.63
N ASP A 108 -11.46 7.07 -0.68
CA ASP A 108 -10.62 7.90 -1.52
C ASP A 108 -11.42 9.10 -2.02
N ILE A 109 -10.85 10.28 -1.86
CA ILE A 109 -11.45 11.53 -2.28
C ILE A 109 -10.45 12.23 -3.21
N SER A 110 -10.91 12.67 -4.37
CA SER A 110 -10.07 13.47 -5.25
C SER A 110 -10.85 14.59 -5.93
N GLN A 111 -10.16 15.69 -6.21
CA GLN A 111 -10.72 16.85 -6.87
C GLN A 111 -9.77 17.41 -7.92
N ASN A 112 -10.31 17.64 -9.11
CA ASN A 112 -9.56 18.19 -10.24
C ASN A 112 -9.53 19.71 -10.22
N TYR A 113 -8.34 20.28 -10.44
CA TYR A 113 -8.08 21.70 -10.61
C TYR A 113 -7.20 21.92 -11.86
N GLY A 114 -7.83 22.05 -13.01
CA GLY A 114 -7.09 22.14 -14.28
C GLY A 114 -6.22 20.92 -14.54
N ASN A 115 -4.90 21.11 -14.60
CA ASN A 115 -3.94 20.03 -14.78
C ASN A 115 -3.46 19.37 -13.47
N SER A 116 -4.04 19.76 -12.35
CA SER A 116 -3.66 19.23 -11.03
C SER A 116 -4.84 18.53 -10.38
N VAL A 117 -4.54 17.54 -9.54
CA VAL A 117 -5.50 16.78 -8.74
C VAL A 117 -5.04 16.85 -7.29
N LEU A 118 -5.91 17.30 -6.39
CA LEU A 118 -5.76 17.09 -4.96
C LEU A 118 -6.43 15.77 -4.61
N PHE A 119 -5.80 14.97 -3.78
CA PHE A 119 -6.37 13.71 -3.34
C PHE A 119 -6.09 13.42 -1.87
N GLY A 120 -6.97 12.64 -1.27
CA GLY A 120 -6.84 12.13 0.07
C GLY A 120 -7.41 10.73 0.18
N THR A 121 -6.78 9.91 0.99
CA THR A 121 -7.21 8.57 1.36
C THR A 121 -7.35 8.51 2.87
N PHE A 122 -8.45 7.92 3.34
CA PHE A 122 -8.71 7.67 4.76
C PHE A 122 -9.11 6.21 4.90
N GLY A 123 -8.42 5.47 5.72
CA GLY A 123 -8.72 4.06 5.90
C GLY A 123 -8.50 3.58 7.32
N TYR A 124 -9.08 2.42 7.61
CA TYR A 124 -8.95 1.71 8.87
C TYR A 124 -8.77 0.23 8.63
N THR A 125 -7.78 -0.38 9.28
CA THR A 125 -7.46 -1.80 9.16
C THR A 125 -7.79 -2.51 10.46
N PHE A 126 -8.63 -3.55 10.36
CA PHE A 126 -8.92 -4.52 11.40
C PHE A 126 -7.99 -5.71 11.20
N ARG A 127 -7.16 -6.01 12.18
CA ARG A 127 -6.19 -7.10 12.10
C ARG A 127 -6.70 -8.34 12.79
N GLY A 128 -6.44 -9.49 12.17
CA GLY A 128 -6.72 -10.78 12.77
C GLY A 128 -5.85 -11.00 14.02
N GLU A 129 -6.47 -11.53 15.06
CA GLU A 129 -5.77 -11.92 16.29
C GLU A 129 -4.91 -13.15 16.01
N THR A 130 -3.67 -13.14 16.47
CA THR A 130 -2.73 -14.25 16.32
C THR A 130 -1.93 -14.47 17.60
N ASP A 131 -1.82 -15.71 18.03
CA ASP A 131 -0.94 -16.09 19.13
C ASP A 131 0.55 -16.00 18.76
N PHE A 132 0.86 -15.95 17.47
CA PHE A 132 2.23 -15.92 16.97
C PHE A 132 2.85 -14.52 17.02
N TYR A 133 2.04 -13.47 16.87
CA TYR A 133 2.46 -12.07 16.95
C TYR A 133 1.62 -11.35 18.01
N ALA A 134 2.06 -11.40 19.25
CA ALA A 134 1.37 -10.68 20.32
C ALA A 134 1.43 -9.16 20.09
N GLY A 135 0.31 -8.47 20.36
CA GLY A 135 0.24 -7.02 20.38
C GLY A 135 -0.01 -6.37 19.01
N LEU A 136 -0.54 -7.10 18.03
CA LEU A 136 -1.11 -6.48 16.85
C LEU A 136 -2.29 -5.59 17.22
N THR A 137 -2.38 -4.41 16.63
CA THR A 137 -3.44 -3.41 16.89
C THR A 137 -4.11 -3.02 15.58
N ASP A 138 -5.41 -2.81 15.63
CA ASP A 138 -6.13 -2.11 14.58
C ASP A 138 -5.57 -0.71 14.42
N SER A 139 -5.59 -0.16 13.21
CA SER A 139 -4.98 1.14 12.96
C SER A 139 -5.63 1.90 11.82
N ALA A 140 -5.72 3.22 12.00
CA ALA A 140 -6.08 4.15 10.93
C ALA A 140 -4.87 4.52 10.08
N TYR A 141 -5.14 4.93 8.85
CA TYR A 141 -4.15 5.53 7.95
C TYR A 141 -4.77 6.66 7.14
N VAL A 142 -3.92 7.63 6.80
CA VAL A 142 -4.30 8.81 6.02
C VAL A 142 -3.22 9.11 5.00
N GLN A 143 -3.63 9.36 3.76
CA GLN A 143 -2.74 9.89 2.73
C GLN A 143 -3.33 11.20 2.20
N LEU A 144 -2.49 12.20 2.02
CA LEU A 144 -2.87 13.49 1.44
C LEU A 144 -1.84 13.90 0.41
N GLY A 145 -2.30 14.25 -0.79
CA GLY A 145 -1.36 14.53 -1.87
C GLY A 145 -1.89 15.41 -2.97
N ILE A 146 -0.96 15.76 -3.84
CA ILE A 146 -1.21 16.48 -5.07
C ILE A 146 -0.51 15.78 -6.23
N ALA A 147 -1.21 15.69 -7.34
CA ALA A 147 -0.66 15.24 -8.62
C ALA A 147 -0.83 16.32 -9.68
N ARG A 148 0.04 16.32 -10.70
CA ARG A 148 -0.03 17.25 -11.82
C ARG A 148 0.35 16.57 -13.13
N LEU A 149 -0.45 16.79 -14.15
CA LEU A 149 -0.09 16.46 -15.52
C LEU A 149 0.97 17.47 -16.00
N ALA A 150 2.25 17.09 -15.89
CA ALA A 150 3.38 17.95 -16.21
C ALA A 150 3.64 18.04 -17.72
N ALA A 151 3.33 16.98 -18.47
CA ALA A 151 3.39 16.90 -19.93
C ALA A 151 2.40 15.83 -20.44
N PRO A 152 2.07 15.72 -21.74
CA PRO A 152 1.02 14.84 -22.27
C PRO A 152 1.06 13.37 -21.84
N ARG A 153 2.22 12.88 -21.40
CA ARG A 153 2.42 11.49 -20.94
C ARG A 153 3.02 11.38 -19.56
N TRP A 154 3.26 12.52 -18.88
CA TRP A 154 3.93 12.58 -17.59
C TRP A 154 3.01 13.12 -16.52
N ASN A 155 2.77 12.34 -15.51
CA ASN A 155 2.12 12.74 -14.28
C ASN A 155 3.15 12.73 -13.14
N LEU A 156 3.25 13.81 -12.41
CA LEU A 156 4.12 13.97 -11.24
C LEU A 156 3.26 14.21 -10.02
N GLY A 157 3.61 13.62 -8.91
CA GLY A 157 2.88 13.83 -7.67
C GLY A 157 3.75 13.65 -6.44
N ILE A 158 3.19 14.05 -5.34
CA ILE A 158 3.76 13.86 -4.01
C ILE A 158 2.61 13.68 -3.03
N PHE A 159 2.75 12.76 -2.10
CA PHE A 159 1.81 12.62 -1.00
C PHE A 159 2.53 12.36 0.32
N TYR A 160 1.87 12.73 1.39
CA TYR A 160 2.22 12.39 2.75
C TYR A 160 1.40 11.18 3.18
N ASP A 161 2.07 10.20 3.78
CA ASP A 161 1.47 8.97 4.29
C ASP A 161 1.65 8.91 5.81
N PHE A 162 0.54 8.83 6.51
CA PHE A 162 0.46 8.62 7.94
C PHE A 162 -0.23 7.32 8.24
N ARG A 163 0.34 6.52 9.16
CA ARG A 163 -0.27 5.28 9.66
C ARG A 163 -0.05 5.16 11.15
N GLU A 164 -1.13 4.87 11.86
CA GLU A 164 -1.04 4.48 13.27
C GLU A 164 -0.22 3.19 13.43
N PRO A 165 0.31 2.94 14.65
CA PRO A 165 1.06 1.72 14.95
C PRO A 165 0.27 0.45 14.60
N ALA A 166 0.91 -0.47 13.90
CA ALA A 166 0.35 -1.79 13.59
C ALA A 166 0.51 -2.78 14.75
N SER A 167 1.25 -2.40 15.79
CA SER A 167 1.45 -3.19 17.01
C SER A 167 1.79 -2.28 18.17
N THR A 168 1.63 -2.79 19.42
CA THR A 168 1.99 -2.07 20.66
C THR A 168 3.49 -1.76 20.76
N PHE A 169 4.33 -2.37 19.92
CA PHE A 169 5.80 -2.22 19.93
C PHE A 169 6.33 -1.41 18.74
N SER A 170 5.47 -0.98 17.83
CA SER A 170 5.85 -0.21 16.65
C SER A 170 5.38 1.24 16.81
N PRO A 171 6.20 2.25 16.51
CA PRO A 171 5.72 3.63 16.41
C PRO A 171 4.87 3.82 15.14
N GLU A 172 4.23 4.98 15.07
CA GLU A 172 3.54 5.44 13.86
C GLU A 172 4.51 5.57 12.68
N ILE A 173 3.94 5.51 11.47
CA ILE A 173 4.66 5.72 10.21
C ILE A 173 4.32 7.10 9.68
N HIS A 174 5.35 7.86 9.34
CA HIS A 174 5.26 9.14 8.66
C HIS A 174 6.21 9.14 7.47
N GLU A 175 5.66 9.23 6.27
CA GLU A 175 6.43 9.19 5.04
C GLU A 175 6.03 10.28 4.06
N LEU A 176 7.01 10.82 3.32
CA LEU A 176 6.79 11.68 2.17
C LEU A 176 7.13 10.89 0.91
N VAL A 177 6.18 10.82 -0.03
CA VAL A 177 6.29 9.94 -1.19
C VAL A 177 6.12 10.73 -2.49
N PRO A 178 7.22 11.27 -3.06
CA PRO A 178 7.21 11.74 -4.43
C PRO A 178 7.07 10.56 -5.40
N TYR A 179 6.32 10.77 -6.48
CA TYR A 179 6.14 9.78 -7.53
C TYR A 179 6.02 10.41 -8.91
N PHE A 180 6.25 9.61 -9.91
CA PHE A 180 5.92 9.94 -11.28
C PHE A 180 5.23 8.76 -11.97
N SER A 181 4.39 9.06 -12.95
CA SER A 181 3.81 8.07 -13.85
C SER A 181 4.02 8.49 -15.29
N TYR A 182 4.44 7.54 -16.12
CA TYR A 182 4.70 7.75 -17.52
C TYR A 182 3.86 6.80 -18.38
N GLN A 183 3.06 7.36 -19.30
CA GLN A 183 2.28 6.59 -20.26
C GLN A 183 3.17 6.20 -21.44
N ILE A 184 3.61 4.94 -21.47
CA ILE A 184 4.52 4.41 -22.52
C ILE A 184 3.76 4.30 -23.85
N SER A 185 2.54 3.74 -23.80
CA SER A 185 1.62 3.61 -24.92
C SER A 185 0.17 3.70 -24.42
N ASP A 186 -0.83 3.54 -25.28
CA ASP A 186 -2.24 3.56 -24.86
C ASP A 186 -2.58 2.46 -23.87
N SER A 187 -1.84 1.34 -23.89
CA SER A 187 -2.05 0.19 -23.02
C SER A 187 -1.02 0.03 -21.91
N TRP A 188 0.16 0.65 -22.00
CA TRP A 188 1.24 0.45 -21.06
C TRP A 188 1.59 1.73 -20.31
N SER A 189 1.75 1.62 -19.00
CA SER A 189 2.27 2.70 -18.16
C SER A 189 3.33 2.19 -17.18
N PHE A 190 4.19 3.11 -16.76
CA PHE A 190 5.19 2.90 -15.72
C PHE A 190 5.00 3.95 -14.63
N THR A 191 5.02 3.52 -13.37
CA THR A 191 5.01 4.40 -12.20
C THR A 191 6.21 4.11 -11.34
N GLY A 192 6.96 5.14 -10.99
CA GLY A 192 8.05 5.08 -10.03
C GLY A 192 7.75 5.96 -8.84
N LEU A 193 8.04 5.48 -7.64
CA LEU A 193 7.90 6.24 -6.41
C LEU A 193 9.08 6.00 -5.47
N THR A 194 9.33 6.97 -4.60
CA THR A 194 10.32 6.87 -3.53
C THR A 194 9.66 7.34 -2.24
N ALA A 195 9.74 6.55 -1.18
CA ALA A 195 9.29 6.96 0.15
C ALA A 195 10.49 7.41 0.99
N PHE A 196 10.32 8.51 1.73
CA PHE A 196 11.26 9.03 2.72
C PHE A 196 10.56 9.03 4.07
N GLY A 197 11.07 8.22 5.00
CA GLY A 197 10.47 8.07 6.32
C GLY A 197 11.07 9.00 7.37
N PHE A 198 10.24 9.41 8.32
CA PHE A 198 10.61 10.34 9.41
C PHE A 198 10.54 9.71 10.80
N THR A 199 10.11 8.45 10.91
CA THR A 199 9.98 7.72 12.17
C THR A 199 10.80 6.44 12.15
N GLN A 200 11.00 5.82 13.32
CA GLN A 200 11.74 4.57 13.42
C GLN A 200 11.05 3.37 12.75
N ALA A 201 9.72 3.44 12.60
CA ALA A 201 8.94 2.41 11.92
C ALA A 201 8.90 2.62 10.39
N SER A 202 9.15 3.84 9.93
CA SER A 202 9.23 4.15 8.51
C SER A 202 10.51 3.60 7.89
N ALA A 203 10.45 3.23 6.62
CA ALA A 203 11.66 2.96 5.86
C ALA A 203 12.50 4.23 5.77
N THR A 204 13.81 4.14 5.99
CA THR A 204 14.72 5.29 5.79
C THR A 204 14.61 5.80 4.37
N ALA A 205 14.58 4.89 3.41
CA ALA A 205 14.20 5.13 2.03
C ALA A 205 13.64 3.84 1.43
N ALA A 206 12.57 3.96 0.63
CA ALA A 206 12.06 2.85 -0.18
C ALA A 206 11.88 3.31 -1.62
N VAL A 207 12.11 2.41 -2.57
CA VAL A 207 11.89 2.66 -4.00
C VAL A 207 10.97 1.59 -4.53
N LEU A 208 9.95 1.98 -5.27
CA LEU A 208 9.04 1.07 -5.94
C LEU A 208 8.88 1.46 -7.41
N GLY A 209 8.91 0.45 -8.28
CA GLY A 209 8.57 0.57 -9.70
C GLY A 209 7.41 -0.34 -10.03
N GLN A 210 6.43 0.17 -10.77
CA GLN A 210 5.26 -0.57 -11.22
C GLN A 210 5.09 -0.42 -12.74
N ILE A 211 4.91 -1.53 -13.44
CA ILE A 211 4.49 -1.56 -14.84
C ILE A 211 3.04 -2.03 -14.87
N SER A 212 2.19 -1.30 -15.58
CA SER A 212 0.78 -1.62 -15.71
C SER A 212 0.41 -1.81 -17.19
N TYR A 213 -0.44 -2.80 -17.46
CA TYR A 213 -1.03 -3.06 -18.76
C TYR A 213 -2.55 -3.01 -18.64
N SER A 214 -3.21 -2.28 -19.54
CA SER A 214 -4.67 -2.22 -19.67
C SER A 214 -5.08 -2.60 -21.09
N TRP A 215 -6.15 -3.41 -21.22
CA TRP A 215 -6.71 -3.88 -22.48
C TRP A 215 -8.11 -3.30 -22.74
#